data_1f1e9d8bf93aae9127eecd562c8f272b
#
_entry.id   1f1e9d8bf93aae9127eecd562c8f272b
#
_cell.length_a   1.000
_cell.length_b   1.000
_cell.length_c   1.000
_cell.angle_alpha   90.00
_cell.angle_beta   90.00
_cell.angle_gamma   90.00
#
_symmetry.space_group_name_H-M   'P 1'
#
loop_
_entity.id
_entity.type
_entity.pdbx_description
1 polymer ?
#
loop_
_entity_poly.entity_id
_entity_poly.type
_entity_poly.pdbx_seq_one_letter_code
_entity_poly.pdbx_strand_id
1 'polypeptide(L)'
;APTSAGKTVVGQFAVYTALSKQSRCFYTTPIKALSNQKFNEFVDFYGSENVGLLTGDSSINGDAPIVVMTTEVLRNMLYEGSSGLNGLSHVVMDEVHYLADRSRGAVWEEVIIHLSESVSVVALSATVSNAEEFGDWLRTVRGKTEVIVEEHRPIPLHQHVMVGDELHDLFVDKAKTKVSPELQRIARNDRQQSRHGYGRGNRFRSRYTPSRVEVIEELDRAGLLPSITFIFSRAACDDAVSQCLAGGLCVTTPEEQLVIRGVVDAHFPDASSEELRVLGFASWCEGLEKGIAAHHAGLLPAFKVVVEQLFQEGLVKVVFATETLALGINMPARSVVLEKLTKWNGSVHAPVTAGEYTQLTGRAGRRGIDVEGHAIVVWHNELDPDSLAGLASTRTYPLKSSFKPSYNMAINLIGKFGTHRARELLESSFAQFQADKSVVGLATQMRRNESAIDGYQEAMECHLGDFSSYMKLRRQLSTLEKDTKRDGVRERRNTATNFLNEVERGDVIVVDSDRRSSTPYVVLDEARDSD
;
A
#
# COMPACT_ATOMS: atom_id res chain seq x y z
N ALA A 1 13.93 7.24 4.82
CA ALA A 1 14.63 6.04 5.33
C ALA A 1 13.62 4.94 5.66
N PRO A 2 14.00 3.62 5.60
CA PRO A 2 13.11 2.50 5.92
C PRO A 2 12.59 2.54 7.37
N THR A 3 11.57 1.74 7.65
CA THR A 3 11.11 1.50 9.03
C THR A 3 12.26 0.86 9.83
N SER A 4 12.37 1.18 11.11
CA SER A 4 13.45 0.74 12.03
C SER A 4 14.86 1.22 11.69
N ALA A 5 15.05 2.10 10.70
CA ALA A 5 16.36 2.71 10.40
C ALA A 5 16.84 3.77 11.40
N GLY A 6 16.04 4.07 12.44
CA GLY A 6 16.43 5.03 13.50
C GLY A 6 16.01 6.49 13.24
N LYS A 7 15.02 6.74 12.38
CA LYS A 7 14.47 8.10 12.13
C LYS A 7 14.12 8.88 13.39
N THR A 8 13.62 8.19 14.41
CA THR A 8 13.26 8.78 15.70
C THR A 8 14.42 9.53 16.35
N VAL A 9 15.66 9.04 16.22
CA VAL A 9 16.86 9.70 16.78
C VAL A 9 17.05 11.10 16.17
N VAL A 10 16.75 11.28 14.89
CA VAL A 10 16.83 12.60 14.23
C VAL A 10 15.79 13.56 14.82
N GLY A 11 14.57 13.07 15.07
CA GLY A 11 13.53 13.85 15.75
C GLY A 11 13.90 14.20 17.19
N GLN A 12 14.46 13.25 17.94
CA GLN A 12 14.96 13.49 19.31
C GLN A 12 16.10 14.52 19.31
N PHE A 13 16.98 14.50 18.29
CA PHE A 13 18.04 15.47 18.17
C PHE A 13 17.50 16.89 17.92
N ALA A 14 16.42 17.03 17.15
CA ALA A 14 15.74 18.32 16.98
C ALA A 14 15.15 18.83 18.30
N VAL A 15 14.52 17.95 19.09
CA VAL A 15 14.03 18.26 20.45
C VAL A 15 15.19 18.73 21.35
N TYR A 16 16.28 17.97 21.41
CA TYR A 16 17.47 18.34 22.15
C TYR A 16 18.02 19.71 21.75
N THR A 17 18.07 19.97 20.46
CA THR A 17 18.56 21.26 19.91
C THR A 17 17.67 22.42 20.33
N ALA A 18 16.35 22.26 20.34
CA ALA A 18 15.42 23.29 20.80
C ALA A 18 15.59 23.56 22.30
N LEU A 19 15.62 22.51 23.12
CA LEU A 19 15.81 22.63 24.56
C LEU A 19 17.13 23.32 24.94
N SER A 20 18.23 22.98 24.27
CA SER A 20 19.54 23.60 24.49
C SER A 20 19.55 25.11 24.22
N LYS A 21 18.60 25.61 23.40
CA LYS A 21 18.38 27.01 23.08
C LYS A 21 17.27 27.65 23.91
N GLN A 22 16.76 26.96 24.92
CA GLN A 22 15.62 27.39 25.74
C GLN A 22 14.40 27.77 24.89
N SER A 23 14.17 27.05 23.81
CA SER A 23 13.07 27.26 22.86
C SER A 23 12.16 26.02 22.81
N ARG A 24 11.01 26.15 22.17
CA ARG A 24 10.01 25.06 22.08
C ARG A 24 10.21 24.23 20.83
N CYS A 25 9.90 22.94 20.97
CA CYS A 25 9.83 21.99 19.87
C CYS A 25 8.45 21.32 19.81
N PHE A 26 7.83 21.33 18.64
CA PHE A 26 6.62 20.57 18.41
C PHE A 26 6.93 19.30 17.63
N TYR A 27 6.44 18.16 18.11
CA TYR A 27 6.56 16.87 17.44
C TYR A 27 5.19 16.47 16.92
N THR A 28 5.01 16.53 15.59
CA THR A 28 3.71 16.22 14.97
C THR A 28 3.66 14.82 14.41
N THR A 29 2.51 14.18 14.54
CA THR A 29 2.25 12.83 14.04
C THR A 29 0.93 12.77 13.27
N PRO A 30 0.74 11.76 12.38
CA PRO A 30 -0.48 11.66 11.58
C PRO A 30 -1.72 11.19 12.36
N ILE A 31 -1.55 10.53 13.50
CA ILE A 31 -2.66 9.93 14.25
C ILE A 31 -2.47 10.03 15.76
N LYS A 32 -3.57 10.11 16.51
CA LYS A 32 -3.56 10.22 17.97
C LYS A 32 -2.77 9.09 18.66
N ALA A 33 -2.93 7.85 18.21
CA ALA A 33 -2.24 6.72 18.83
C ALA A 33 -0.71 6.91 18.81
N LEU A 34 -0.17 7.40 17.71
CA LEU A 34 1.25 7.71 17.59
C LEU A 34 1.64 8.92 18.46
N SER A 35 0.76 9.95 18.56
CA SER A 35 0.99 11.08 19.47
C SER A 35 1.07 10.60 20.91
N ASN A 36 0.15 9.76 21.37
CA ASN A 36 0.14 9.23 22.73
C ASN A 36 1.40 8.39 23.01
N GLN A 37 1.79 7.54 22.08
CA GLN A 37 3.01 6.74 22.23
C GLN A 37 4.25 7.63 22.32
N LYS A 38 4.39 8.62 21.44
CA LYS A 38 5.53 9.56 21.49
C LYS A 38 5.52 10.42 22.73
N PHE A 39 4.37 10.83 23.21
CA PHE A 39 4.22 11.51 24.47
C PHE A 39 4.78 10.67 25.63
N ASN A 40 4.38 9.41 25.76
CA ASN A 40 4.88 8.53 26.81
C ASN A 40 6.40 8.33 26.69
N GLU A 41 6.92 8.03 25.47
CA GLU A 41 8.36 7.90 25.22
C GLU A 41 9.13 9.17 25.65
N PHE A 42 8.59 10.35 25.40
CA PHE A 42 9.24 11.60 25.77
C PHE A 42 9.10 11.92 27.26
N VAL A 43 7.98 11.56 27.89
CA VAL A 43 7.80 11.68 29.34
C VAL A 43 8.83 10.82 30.09
N ASP A 44 9.04 9.59 29.64
CA ASP A 44 10.04 8.70 30.22
C ASP A 44 11.48 9.26 30.09
N PHE A 45 11.74 10.00 29.03
CA PHE A 45 13.08 10.53 28.73
C PHE A 45 13.34 11.94 29.30
N TYR A 46 12.34 12.82 29.28
CA TYR A 46 12.50 14.25 29.62
C TYR A 46 11.74 14.68 30.88
N GLY A 47 10.89 13.81 31.46
CA GLY A 47 10.00 14.13 32.57
C GLY A 47 8.66 14.72 32.12
N SER A 48 7.63 14.47 32.91
CA SER A 48 6.24 14.89 32.62
C SER A 48 6.05 16.41 32.62
N GLU A 49 6.88 17.14 33.37
CA GLU A 49 6.86 18.61 33.44
C GLU A 49 7.34 19.28 32.15
N ASN A 50 8.18 18.58 31.36
CA ASN A 50 8.77 19.12 30.13
C ASN A 50 8.03 18.70 28.84
N VAL A 51 7.04 17.82 28.97
CA VAL A 51 6.34 17.25 27.81
C VAL A 51 4.85 17.52 27.88
N GLY A 52 4.29 17.98 26.80
CA GLY A 52 2.86 18.19 26.61
C GLY A 52 2.28 17.31 25.49
N LEU A 53 0.97 17.10 25.53
CA LEU A 53 0.21 16.38 24.53
C LEU A 53 -1.00 17.21 24.10
N LEU A 54 -1.13 17.49 22.79
CA LEU A 54 -2.30 18.15 22.20
C LEU A 54 -2.87 17.29 21.08
N THR A 55 -4.06 16.76 21.31
CA THR A 55 -4.84 16.02 20.30
C THR A 55 -6.26 16.58 20.25
N GLY A 56 -7.10 16.09 19.34
CA GLY A 56 -8.47 16.57 19.23
C GLY A 56 -9.33 16.38 20.47
N ASP A 57 -8.95 15.51 21.40
CA ASP A 57 -9.69 15.12 22.61
C ASP A 57 -8.85 15.16 23.89
N SER A 58 -7.55 15.45 23.79
CA SER A 58 -6.65 15.52 24.96
C SER A 58 -5.78 16.77 24.91
N SER A 59 -5.72 17.47 26.04
CA SER A 59 -4.83 18.61 26.24
C SER A 59 -4.12 18.43 27.59
N ILE A 60 -2.84 18.12 27.56
CA ILE A 60 -1.98 17.92 28.72
C ILE A 60 -0.78 18.84 28.55
N ASN A 61 -0.51 19.70 29.53
CA ASN A 61 0.68 20.55 29.60
C ASN A 61 1.02 21.25 28.24
N GLY A 62 0.04 21.94 27.63
CA GLY A 62 0.19 22.53 26.28
C GLY A 62 1.26 23.61 26.18
N ASP A 63 1.72 24.16 27.29
CA ASP A 63 2.79 25.18 27.35
C ASP A 63 4.19 24.58 27.58
N ALA A 64 4.32 23.25 27.63
CA ALA A 64 5.58 22.57 27.79
C ALA A 64 6.61 22.93 26.70
N PRO A 65 7.92 22.83 27.01
CA PRO A 65 8.97 22.99 26.01
C PRO A 65 8.87 22.02 24.84
N ILE A 66 8.43 20.81 25.11
CA ILE A 66 8.18 19.78 24.09
C ILE A 66 6.67 19.53 24.04
N VAL A 67 6.04 19.69 22.88
CA VAL A 67 4.62 19.35 22.73
C VAL A 67 4.46 18.35 21.59
N VAL A 68 3.94 17.19 21.93
CA VAL A 68 3.53 16.16 20.96
C VAL A 68 2.09 16.43 20.56
N MET A 69 1.83 16.43 19.24
CA MET A 69 0.48 16.74 18.75
C MET A 69 0.17 16.05 17.42
N THR A 70 -1.09 16.02 17.04
CA THR A 70 -1.43 15.67 15.66
C THR A 70 -1.18 16.85 14.72
N THR A 71 -0.86 16.56 13.46
CA THR A 71 -0.57 17.60 12.46
C THR A 71 -1.75 18.55 12.25
N GLU A 72 -2.98 18.06 12.39
CA GLU A 72 -4.20 18.88 12.32
C GLU A 72 -4.30 19.92 13.43
N VAL A 73 -3.85 19.58 14.64
CA VAL A 73 -3.83 20.53 15.76
C VAL A 73 -2.86 21.67 15.46
N LEU A 74 -1.64 21.37 15.00
CA LEU A 74 -0.69 22.39 14.60
C LEU A 74 -1.24 23.30 13.50
N ARG A 75 -1.87 22.74 12.47
CA ARG A 75 -2.52 23.53 11.42
C ARG A 75 -3.55 24.49 12.01
N ASN A 76 -4.42 24.01 12.91
CA ASN A 76 -5.43 24.85 13.53
C ASN A 76 -4.80 26.00 14.35
N MET A 77 -3.76 25.70 15.14
CA MET A 77 -3.02 26.71 15.89
C MET A 77 -2.40 27.79 14.96
N LEU A 78 -1.89 27.37 13.79
CA LEU A 78 -1.36 28.29 12.78
C LEU A 78 -2.47 29.19 12.21
N TYR A 79 -3.65 28.63 11.91
CA TYR A 79 -4.78 29.42 11.42
C TYR A 79 -5.34 30.39 12.46
N GLU A 80 -5.41 29.99 13.71
CA GLU A 80 -5.89 30.84 14.80
C GLU A 80 -4.87 31.91 15.22
N GLY A 81 -3.59 31.75 14.86
CA GLY A 81 -2.51 32.59 15.35
C GLY A 81 -2.31 32.43 16.86
N SER A 82 -2.41 31.20 17.34
CA SER A 82 -2.37 30.81 18.75
C SER A 82 -1.11 31.33 19.44
N SER A 83 -1.27 31.90 20.65
CA SER A 83 -0.14 32.28 21.52
C SER A 83 0.74 31.08 21.90
N GLY A 84 0.20 29.85 21.80
CA GLY A 84 0.96 28.61 21.97
C GLY A 84 2.12 28.43 20.98
N LEU A 85 2.15 29.18 19.87
CA LEU A 85 3.26 29.20 18.91
C LEU A 85 4.46 30.04 19.36
N ASN A 86 4.32 30.81 20.44
CA ASN A 86 5.40 31.67 20.94
C ASN A 86 6.59 30.82 21.42
N GLY A 87 7.79 31.24 21.04
CA GLY A 87 9.03 30.52 21.38
C GLY A 87 9.27 29.20 20.59
N LEU A 88 8.41 28.88 19.61
CA LEU A 88 8.60 27.74 18.74
C LEU A 88 9.81 27.93 17.82
N SER A 89 10.77 27.02 17.87
CA SER A 89 11.97 27.06 17.03
C SER A 89 12.09 25.84 16.10
N HIS A 90 11.53 24.70 16.49
CA HIS A 90 11.62 23.46 15.71
C HIS A 90 10.26 22.77 15.63
N VAL A 91 9.96 22.24 14.47
CA VAL A 91 8.83 21.33 14.23
C VAL A 91 9.37 20.06 13.61
N VAL A 92 9.13 18.95 14.28
CA VAL A 92 9.35 17.62 13.72
C VAL A 92 8.03 17.14 13.12
N MET A 93 8.03 16.87 11.84
CA MET A 93 6.89 16.30 11.11
C MET A 93 7.18 14.83 10.86
N ASP A 94 6.61 13.98 11.70
CA ASP A 94 6.79 12.53 11.56
C ASP A 94 5.83 11.98 10.51
N GLU A 95 6.30 10.94 9.81
CA GLU A 95 5.56 10.25 8.75
C GLU A 95 5.04 11.20 7.67
N VAL A 96 5.89 12.14 7.20
CA VAL A 96 5.49 13.18 6.23
C VAL A 96 4.95 12.62 4.91
N HIS A 97 5.21 11.34 4.60
CA HIS A 97 4.63 10.68 3.43
C HIS A 97 3.09 10.57 3.45
N TYR A 98 2.46 10.81 4.61
CA TYR A 98 1.02 11.01 4.73
C TYR A 98 0.48 12.20 3.92
N LEU A 99 1.33 13.07 3.45
CA LEU A 99 0.98 14.11 2.47
C LEU A 99 0.29 13.52 1.22
N ALA A 100 0.57 12.25 0.89
CA ALA A 100 -0.11 11.53 -0.19
C ALA A 100 -1.50 10.97 0.18
N ASP A 101 -1.91 11.03 1.45
CA ASP A 101 -3.23 10.56 1.88
C ASP A 101 -4.34 11.42 1.27
N ARG A 102 -5.33 10.76 0.62
CA ARG A 102 -6.38 11.45 -0.16
C ARG A 102 -7.29 12.34 0.68
N SER A 103 -7.48 12.02 1.95
CA SER A 103 -8.43 12.68 2.84
C SER A 103 -7.77 13.75 3.72
N ARG A 104 -6.52 13.53 4.12
CA ARG A 104 -5.84 14.29 5.15
C ARG A 104 -4.51 14.90 4.70
N GLY A 105 -3.97 14.47 3.58
CA GLY A 105 -2.62 14.84 3.13
C GLY A 105 -2.40 16.34 2.95
N ALA A 106 -3.42 17.11 2.57
CA ALA A 106 -3.34 18.55 2.43
C ALA A 106 -2.85 19.27 3.70
N VAL A 107 -3.13 18.70 4.89
CA VAL A 107 -2.75 19.29 6.19
C VAL A 107 -1.23 19.46 6.33
N TRP A 108 -0.44 18.53 5.80
CA TRP A 108 1.02 18.60 5.86
C TRP A 108 1.56 19.78 5.04
N GLU A 109 1.03 19.97 3.83
CA GLU A 109 1.41 21.10 2.99
C GLU A 109 0.99 22.42 3.63
N GLU A 110 -0.24 22.49 4.15
CA GLU A 110 -0.73 23.65 4.88
C GLU A 110 0.20 24.05 6.04
N VAL A 111 0.62 23.09 6.86
CA VAL A 111 1.55 23.35 7.98
C VAL A 111 2.90 23.86 7.46
N ILE A 112 3.48 23.19 6.46
CA ILE A 112 4.80 23.55 5.93
C ILE A 112 4.80 24.97 5.35
N ILE A 113 3.75 25.34 4.64
CA ILE A 113 3.61 26.64 3.99
C ILE A 113 3.36 27.78 5.00
N HIS A 114 2.60 27.48 6.09
CA HIS A 114 2.18 28.51 7.05
C HIS A 114 3.12 28.71 8.23
N LEU A 115 4.02 27.77 8.50
CA LEU A 115 5.04 27.94 9.54
C LEU A 115 5.92 29.14 9.25
N SER A 116 6.25 29.93 10.28
CA SER A 116 7.21 31.01 10.17
C SER A 116 8.55 30.53 9.59
N GLU A 117 9.19 31.34 8.75
CA GLU A 117 10.51 30.99 8.18
C GLU A 117 11.59 30.80 9.26
N SER A 118 11.41 31.41 10.43
CA SER A 118 12.30 31.25 11.58
C SER A 118 12.24 29.89 12.24
N VAL A 119 11.20 29.09 11.97
CA VAL A 119 11.00 27.75 12.54
C VAL A 119 11.66 26.70 11.65
N SER A 120 12.60 25.94 12.21
CA SER A 120 13.24 24.83 11.51
C SER A 120 12.30 23.64 11.40
N VAL A 121 12.18 23.06 10.20
CA VAL A 121 11.35 21.88 9.95
C VAL A 121 12.24 20.65 9.76
N VAL A 122 11.94 19.59 10.50
CA VAL A 122 12.55 18.26 10.35
C VAL A 122 11.48 17.29 9.87
N ALA A 123 11.53 16.90 8.60
CA ALA A 123 10.58 16.00 7.98
C ALA A 123 11.10 14.56 7.98
N LEU A 124 10.41 13.65 8.67
CA LEU A 124 10.73 12.23 8.74
C LEU A 124 9.77 11.44 7.87
N SER A 125 10.30 10.61 7.00
CA SER A 125 9.50 9.86 6.02
C SER A 125 9.95 8.42 5.89
N ALA A 126 9.02 7.53 5.49
CA ALA A 126 9.36 6.27 4.86
C ALA A 126 10.14 6.52 3.54
N THR A 127 10.68 5.47 2.94
CA THR A 127 11.39 5.56 1.65
C THR A 127 10.41 5.94 0.52
N VAL A 128 10.67 7.08 -0.11
CA VAL A 128 9.92 7.57 -1.28
C VAL A 128 10.85 7.69 -2.47
N SER A 129 10.35 7.43 -3.69
CA SER A 129 11.18 7.42 -4.90
C SER A 129 11.56 8.80 -5.41
N ASN A 130 10.81 9.82 -5.01
CA ASN A 130 11.00 11.22 -5.41
C ASN A 130 11.37 12.14 -4.24
N ALA A 131 12.22 11.65 -3.31
CA ALA A 131 12.65 12.41 -2.15
C ALA A 131 13.32 13.73 -2.53
N GLU A 132 14.11 13.76 -3.61
CA GLU A 132 14.74 14.99 -4.12
C GLU A 132 13.71 15.98 -4.66
N GLU A 133 12.66 15.54 -5.34
CA GLU A 133 11.58 16.43 -5.80
C GLU A 133 10.88 17.10 -4.63
N PHE A 134 10.61 16.34 -3.57
CA PHE A 134 10.03 16.88 -2.34
C PHE A 134 11.00 17.84 -1.66
N GLY A 135 12.29 17.52 -1.65
CA GLY A 135 13.35 18.41 -1.14
C GLY A 135 13.47 19.71 -1.94
N ASP A 136 13.36 19.66 -3.27
CA ASP A 136 13.35 20.84 -4.13
C ASP A 136 12.18 21.78 -3.81
N TRP A 137 11.00 21.19 -3.60
CA TRP A 137 9.85 21.97 -3.12
C TRP A 137 10.10 22.61 -1.76
N LEU A 138 10.63 21.84 -0.79
CA LEU A 138 10.98 22.38 0.53
C LEU A 138 12.02 23.51 0.42
N ARG A 139 13.03 23.41 -0.47
CA ARG A 139 13.99 24.48 -0.74
C ARG A 139 13.31 25.75 -1.25
N THR A 140 12.29 25.58 -2.10
CA THR A 140 11.51 26.71 -2.65
C THR A 140 10.67 27.40 -1.57
N VAL A 141 10.04 26.62 -0.66
CA VAL A 141 9.10 27.16 0.34
C VAL A 141 9.79 27.55 1.65
N ARG A 142 10.83 26.83 2.05
CA ARG A 142 11.49 26.97 3.37
C ARG A 142 12.95 27.41 3.29
N GLY A 143 13.50 27.55 2.08
CA GLY A 143 14.90 27.91 1.89
C GLY A 143 15.83 26.69 2.04
N LYS A 144 17.03 26.89 2.59
CA LYS A 144 18.07 25.87 2.64
C LYS A 144 17.55 24.58 3.30
N THR A 145 17.47 23.52 2.51
CA THR A 145 16.99 22.20 2.93
C THR A 145 17.94 21.12 2.44
N GLU A 146 18.32 20.20 3.32
CA GLU A 146 19.11 19.03 2.98
C GLU A 146 18.22 17.78 2.95
N VAL A 147 18.41 16.97 1.91
CA VAL A 147 17.69 15.69 1.74
C VAL A 147 18.67 14.58 2.03
N ILE A 148 18.33 13.75 3.03
CA ILE A 148 19.13 12.58 3.41
C ILE A 148 18.32 11.35 3.08
N VAL A 149 18.82 10.53 2.15
CA VAL A 149 18.19 9.28 1.73
C VAL A 149 19.02 8.10 2.25
N GLU A 150 18.36 7.22 2.97
CA GLU A 150 18.92 5.94 3.43
C GLU A 150 18.00 4.82 2.95
N GLU A 151 18.54 3.87 2.22
CA GLU A 151 17.79 2.74 1.67
C GLU A 151 18.12 1.42 2.37
N HIS A 152 19.17 1.40 3.18
CA HIS A 152 19.57 0.21 3.91
C HIS A 152 18.55 -0.14 4.99
N ARG A 153 17.98 -1.34 4.88
CA ARG A 153 17.11 -1.90 5.91
C ARG A 153 17.97 -2.69 6.91
N PRO A 154 17.99 -2.32 8.21
CA PRO A 154 18.85 -2.97 9.20
C PRO A 154 18.58 -4.46 9.37
N ILE A 155 17.31 -4.87 9.28
CA ILE A 155 16.89 -6.28 9.38
C ILE A 155 16.43 -6.73 8.00
N PRO A 156 17.09 -7.72 7.36
CA PRO A 156 16.65 -8.27 6.08
C PRO A 156 15.21 -8.78 6.14
N LEU A 157 14.46 -8.61 5.04
CA LEU A 157 13.07 -9.06 4.93
C LEU A 157 12.97 -10.18 3.90
N HIS A 158 12.52 -11.35 4.34
CA HIS A 158 12.19 -12.48 3.49
C HIS A 158 10.72 -12.46 3.10
N GLN A 159 10.43 -12.85 1.88
CA GLN A 159 9.08 -12.82 1.30
C GLN A 159 8.61 -14.24 1.06
N HIS A 160 7.45 -14.59 1.59
CA HIS A 160 6.90 -15.93 1.52
C HIS A 160 5.43 -15.93 1.09
N VAL A 161 4.96 -17.08 0.64
CA VAL A 161 3.55 -17.36 0.39
C VAL A 161 3.16 -18.62 1.17
N MET A 162 2.14 -18.53 1.98
CA MET A 162 1.58 -19.66 2.70
C MET A 162 0.56 -20.40 1.80
N VAL A 163 0.84 -21.62 1.45
CA VAL A 163 0.03 -22.46 0.54
C VAL A 163 -0.38 -23.74 1.27
N GLY A 164 -1.63 -23.86 1.66
CA GLY A 164 -2.05 -24.94 2.57
C GLY A 164 -1.31 -24.81 3.90
N ASP A 165 -0.62 -25.86 4.30
CA ASP A 165 0.17 -25.96 5.53
C ASP A 165 1.69 -25.76 5.31
N GLU A 166 2.09 -25.28 4.12
CA GLU A 166 3.49 -25.10 3.75
C GLU A 166 3.84 -23.64 3.46
N LEU A 167 5.00 -23.22 3.91
CA LEU A 167 5.57 -21.90 3.67
C LEU A 167 6.55 -21.96 2.49
N HIS A 168 6.23 -21.29 1.39
CA HIS A 168 7.05 -21.23 0.18
C HIS A 168 7.74 -19.86 0.05
N ASP A 169 9.01 -19.86 -0.34
CA ASP A 169 9.71 -18.64 -0.70
C ASP A 169 9.11 -18.03 -1.98
N LEU A 170 8.86 -16.72 -1.96
CA LEU A 170 8.38 -16.01 -3.15
C LEU A 170 9.46 -15.94 -4.23
N PHE A 171 10.71 -15.79 -3.85
CA PHE A 171 11.85 -15.66 -4.76
C PHE A 171 12.83 -16.82 -4.60
N VAL A 172 13.35 -17.33 -5.71
CA VAL A 172 14.38 -18.38 -5.72
C VAL A 172 15.80 -17.82 -5.73
N ASP A 173 15.97 -16.52 -5.96
CA ASP A 173 17.27 -15.85 -6.03
C ASP A 173 17.43 -14.78 -4.94
N LYS A 174 18.67 -14.59 -4.48
CA LYS A 174 18.98 -13.55 -3.47
C LYS A 174 18.72 -12.12 -3.97
N ALA A 175 18.77 -11.92 -5.29
CA ALA A 175 18.49 -10.62 -5.93
C ALA A 175 17.00 -10.29 -5.96
N LYS A 176 16.10 -11.24 -5.61
CA LYS A 176 14.65 -11.09 -5.62
C LYS A 176 14.08 -10.69 -6.99
N THR A 177 14.63 -11.30 -8.04
CA THR A 177 14.23 -11.05 -9.43
C THR A 177 13.44 -12.20 -10.04
N LYS A 178 13.63 -13.43 -9.52
CA LYS A 178 12.99 -14.63 -10.06
C LYS A 178 11.96 -15.18 -9.07
N VAL A 179 10.70 -15.15 -9.49
CA VAL A 179 9.58 -15.75 -8.75
C VAL A 179 9.72 -17.27 -8.74
N SER A 180 9.34 -17.91 -7.64
CA SER A 180 9.33 -19.36 -7.49
C SER A 180 8.52 -20.04 -8.59
N PRO A 181 9.12 -20.95 -9.40
CA PRO A 181 8.39 -21.71 -10.42
C PRO A 181 7.30 -22.60 -9.83
N GLU A 182 7.48 -23.01 -8.59
CA GLU A 182 6.49 -23.82 -7.86
C GLU A 182 5.22 -23.03 -7.57
N LEU A 183 5.33 -21.81 -7.07
CA LEU A 183 4.19 -20.90 -6.87
C LEU A 183 3.48 -20.59 -8.18
N GLN A 184 4.22 -20.40 -9.27
CA GLN A 184 3.63 -20.20 -10.60
C GLN A 184 2.88 -21.46 -11.08
N ARG A 185 3.37 -22.67 -10.79
CA ARG A 185 2.69 -23.94 -11.09
C ARG A 185 1.39 -24.07 -10.29
N ILE A 186 1.44 -23.76 -8.98
CA ILE A 186 0.26 -23.77 -8.11
C ILE A 186 -0.80 -22.81 -8.65
N ALA A 187 -0.41 -21.58 -9.02
CA ALA A 187 -1.30 -20.57 -9.58
C ALA A 187 -1.99 -21.04 -10.88
N ARG A 188 -1.24 -21.70 -11.77
CA ARG A 188 -1.81 -22.26 -13.01
C ARG A 188 -2.83 -23.37 -12.72
N ASN A 189 -2.50 -24.26 -11.79
CA ASN A 189 -3.38 -25.38 -11.42
C ASN A 189 -4.67 -24.88 -10.76
N ASP A 190 -4.58 -23.91 -9.85
CA ASP A 190 -5.73 -23.32 -9.15
C ASP A 190 -6.68 -22.59 -10.13
N ARG A 191 -6.12 -21.83 -11.08
CA ARG A 191 -6.89 -21.19 -12.15
C ARG A 191 -7.58 -22.18 -13.08
N GLN A 192 -6.95 -23.33 -13.40
CA GLN A 192 -7.56 -24.39 -14.21
C GLN A 192 -8.72 -25.07 -13.49
N GLN A 193 -8.57 -25.37 -12.20
CA GLN A 193 -9.63 -25.97 -11.40
C GLN A 193 -10.84 -25.02 -11.24
N SER A 194 -10.59 -23.73 -11.05
CA SER A 194 -11.65 -22.70 -10.96
C SER A 194 -12.47 -22.57 -12.26
N ARG A 195 -11.87 -22.83 -13.43
CA ARG A 195 -12.56 -22.81 -14.73
C ARG A 195 -13.46 -24.04 -14.97
N HIS A 196 -13.13 -25.19 -14.39
CA HIS A 196 -13.91 -26.44 -14.58
C HIS A 196 -15.03 -26.62 -13.54
N GLY A 197 -15.04 -25.79 -12.47
CA GLY A 197 -16.00 -25.87 -11.37
C GLY A 197 -17.26 -25.00 -11.52
N TYR A 198 -17.70 -24.66 -12.72
CA TYR A 198 -18.95 -23.90 -12.95
C TYR A 198 -20.19 -24.76 -12.64
N GLY A 199 -20.46 -25.01 -11.36
CA GLY A 199 -21.66 -25.64 -10.83
C GLY A 199 -22.23 -24.81 -9.68
N ARG A 200 -23.42 -24.21 -9.91
CA ARG A 200 -24.31 -23.52 -8.98
C ARG A 200 -23.89 -23.41 -7.49
N GLY A 201 -23.56 -22.21 -7.06
CA GLY A 201 -23.97 -21.72 -5.72
C GLY A 201 -22.96 -21.83 -4.59
N ASN A 202 -21.76 -22.41 -4.71
CA ASN A 202 -20.77 -22.42 -3.64
C ASN A 202 -19.55 -21.61 -4.08
N ARG A 203 -19.15 -20.59 -3.31
CA ARG A 203 -17.84 -19.92 -3.44
C ARG A 203 -16.80 -21.00 -3.15
N PHE A 204 -16.21 -21.59 -4.18
CA PHE A 204 -15.13 -22.57 -4.05
C PHE A 204 -13.94 -21.89 -3.37
N ARG A 205 -13.70 -22.22 -2.10
CA ARG A 205 -12.42 -21.93 -1.44
C ARG A 205 -11.39 -22.84 -2.10
N SER A 206 -10.27 -22.27 -2.57
CA SER A 206 -9.16 -23.09 -3.07
C SER A 206 -8.72 -24.07 -1.98
N ARG A 207 -8.42 -25.29 -2.36
CA ARG A 207 -7.84 -26.28 -1.44
C ARG A 207 -6.47 -25.84 -0.88
N TYR A 208 -5.85 -24.86 -1.53
CA TYR A 208 -4.57 -24.29 -1.14
C TYR A 208 -4.70 -23.13 -0.14
N THR A 209 -5.90 -22.63 0.12
CA THR A 209 -6.12 -21.56 1.10
C THR A 209 -6.16 -22.16 2.51
N PRO A 210 -5.17 -21.88 3.36
CA PRO A 210 -5.13 -22.40 4.72
C PRO A 210 -6.19 -21.75 5.62
N SER A 211 -6.49 -22.40 6.72
CA SER A 211 -7.22 -21.79 7.83
C SER A 211 -6.28 -20.91 8.65
N ARG A 212 -6.84 -20.02 9.46
CA ARG A 212 -6.04 -19.16 10.35
C ARG A 212 -5.26 -19.97 11.37
N VAL A 213 -5.82 -21.07 11.85
CA VAL A 213 -5.17 -21.99 12.78
C VAL A 213 -3.94 -22.62 12.13
N GLU A 214 -4.10 -23.19 10.92
CA GLU A 214 -2.99 -23.80 10.17
C GLU A 214 -1.86 -22.79 9.88
N VAL A 215 -2.20 -21.54 9.56
CA VAL A 215 -1.20 -20.48 9.38
C VAL A 215 -0.38 -20.27 10.64
N ILE A 216 -1.03 -20.15 11.81
CA ILE A 216 -0.34 -19.87 13.07
C ILE A 216 0.46 -21.08 13.54
N GLU A 217 -0.07 -22.29 13.41
CA GLU A 217 0.65 -23.52 13.75
C GLU A 217 1.93 -23.67 12.92
N GLU A 218 1.88 -23.33 11.63
CA GLU A 218 3.06 -23.36 10.78
C GLU A 218 4.07 -22.27 11.19
N LEU A 219 3.60 -21.05 11.50
CA LEU A 219 4.47 -19.97 11.99
C LEU A 219 5.14 -20.34 13.32
N ASP A 220 4.43 -21.00 14.21
CA ASP A 220 4.99 -21.45 15.48
C ASP A 220 6.02 -22.56 15.25
N ARG A 221 5.69 -23.57 14.43
CA ARG A 221 6.61 -24.66 14.05
C ARG A 221 7.88 -24.14 13.39
N ALA A 222 7.77 -23.14 12.51
CA ALA A 222 8.90 -22.50 11.85
C ALA A 222 9.67 -21.52 12.76
N GLY A 223 9.20 -21.27 13.99
CA GLY A 223 9.79 -20.32 14.93
C GLY A 223 9.65 -18.87 14.48
N LEU A 224 8.58 -18.53 13.76
CA LEU A 224 8.33 -17.22 13.17
C LEU A 224 7.40 -16.33 14.01
N LEU A 225 7.03 -16.75 15.21
CA LEU A 225 6.33 -15.90 16.17
C LEU A 225 7.31 -14.96 16.91
N PRO A 226 6.86 -13.78 17.40
CA PRO A 226 5.50 -13.23 17.30
C PRO A 226 5.16 -12.72 15.90
N SER A 227 3.87 -12.79 15.56
CA SER A 227 3.35 -12.39 14.27
C SER A 227 2.22 -11.36 14.35
N ILE A 228 2.14 -10.48 13.34
CA ILE A 228 0.99 -9.62 13.12
C ILE A 228 0.32 -10.06 11.83
N THR A 229 -0.95 -10.45 11.92
CA THR A 229 -1.78 -10.80 10.76
C THR A 229 -2.70 -9.64 10.41
N PHE A 230 -2.48 -9.02 9.26
CA PHE A 230 -3.32 -7.92 8.78
C PHE A 230 -4.58 -8.43 8.09
N ILE A 231 -5.72 -8.04 8.66
CA ILE A 231 -7.06 -8.28 8.13
C ILE A 231 -7.75 -6.93 7.98
N PHE A 232 -8.16 -6.55 6.76
CA PHE A 232 -8.72 -5.22 6.48
C PHE A 232 -10.20 -5.07 6.90
N SER A 233 -10.57 -5.71 8.02
CA SER A 233 -11.92 -5.67 8.60
C SER A 233 -11.85 -5.84 10.11
N ARG A 234 -12.50 -4.95 10.87
CA ARG A 234 -12.55 -5.01 12.34
C ARG A 234 -13.21 -6.29 12.82
N ALA A 235 -14.43 -6.56 12.32
CA ALA A 235 -15.16 -7.76 12.69
C ALA A 235 -14.38 -9.05 12.35
N ALA A 236 -13.67 -9.07 11.22
CA ALA A 236 -12.87 -10.22 10.84
C ALA A 236 -11.62 -10.42 11.73
N CYS A 237 -11.13 -9.37 12.42
CA CYS A 237 -10.09 -9.51 13.43
C CYS A 237 -10.63 -10.22 14.69
N ASP A 238 -11.81 -9.84 15.15
CA ASP A 238 -12.47 -10.49 16.29
C ASP A 238 -12.88 -11.92 15.95
N ASP A 239 -13.43 -12.15 14.76
CA ASP A 239 -13.74 -13.49 14.25
C ASP A 239 -12.49 -14.38 14.17
N ALA A 240 -11.32 -13.80 13.85
CA ALA A 240 -10.07 -14.54 13.77
C ALA A 240 -9.62 -15.05 15.13
N VAL A 241 -9.69 -14.23 16.17
CA VAL A 241 -9.42 -14.65 17.55
C VAL A 241 -10.38 -15.77 17.94
N SER A 242 -11.68 -15.59 17.71
CA SER A 242 -12.70 -16.59 18.03
C SER A 242 -12.48 -17.92 17.33
N GLN A 243 -12.08 -17.90 16.04
CA GLN A 243 -11.76 -19.12 15.27
C GLN A 243 -10.53 -19.84 15.82
N CYS A 244 -9.50 -19.11 16.22
CA CYS A 244 -8.30 -19.69 16.83
C CYS A 244 -8.60 -20.33 18.19
N LEU A 245 -9.40 -19.66 19.01
CA LEU A 245 -9.83 -20.20 20.31
C LEU A 245 -10.69 -21.46 20.13
N ALA A 246 -11.66 -21.44 19.20
CA ALA A 246 -12.50 -22.60 18.87
C ALA A 246 -11.67 -23.77 18.30
N GLY A 247 -10.59 -23.48 17.57
CA GLY A 247 -9.62 -24.46 17.07
C GLY A 247 -8.68 -25.00 18.16
N GLY A 248 -8.77 -24.53 19.40
CA GLY A 248 -7.94 -24.99 20.52
C GLY A 248 -6.51 -24.45 20.49
N LEU A 249 -6.23 -23.41 19.69
CA LEU A 249 -4.89 -22.84 19.57
C LEU A 249 -4.44 -22.21 20.88
N CYS A 250 -3.23 -22.53 21.31
CA CYS A 250 -2.59 -21.94 22.49
C CYS A 250 -1.08 -21.86 22.24
N VAL A 251 -0.54 -20.63 22.22
CA VAL A 251 0.88 -20.36 21.93
C VAL A 251 1.64 -19.88 23.17
N THR A 252 1.00 -19.94 24.34
CA THR A 252 1.57 -19.54 25.64
C THR A 252 1.78 -20.74 26.55
N THR A 253 2.75 -20.62 27.49
CA THR A 253 2.94 -21.57 28.57
C THR A 253 2.04 -21.23 29.76
N PRO A 254 1.81 -22.18 30.70
CA PRO A 254 1.04 -21.90 31.93
C PRO A 254 1.62 -20.74 32.75
N GLU A 255 2.94 -20.61 32.78
CA GLU A 255 3.63 -19.53 33.49
C GLU A 255 3.36 -18.17 32.84
N GLU A 256 3.43 -18.10 31.48
CA GLU A 256 3.09 -16.90 30.74
C GLU A 256 1.63 -16.48 30.95
N GLN A 257 0.70 -17.45 31.04
CA GLN A 257 -0.72 -17.18 31.32
C GLN A 257 -0.94 -16.52 32.69
N LEU A 258 -0.20 -16.94 33.70
CA LEU A 258 -0.26 -16.31 35.02
C LEU A 258 0.24 -14.86 35.00
N VAL A 259 1.31 -14.58 34.26
CA VAL A 259 1.82 -13.22 34.09
C VAL A 259 0.80 -12.35 33.34
N ILE A 260 0.21 -12.86 32.26
CA ILE A 260 -0.83 -12.17 31.50
C ILE A 260 -2.02 -11.80 32.39
N ARG A 261 -2.51 -12.73 33.22
CA ARG A 261 -3.59 -12.45 34.18
C ARG A 261 -3.21 -11.33 35.13
N GLY A 262 -2.00 -11.37 35.70
CA GLY A 262 -1.53 -10.31 36.59
C GLY A 262 -1.51 -8.94 35.96
N VAL A 263 -1.12 -8.83 34.66
CA VAL A 263 -1.17 -7.58 33.91
C VAL A 263 -2.60 -7.12 33.66
N VAL A 264 -3.51 -8.03 33.29
CA VAL A 264 -4.93 -7.73 33.09
C VAL A 264 -5.57 -7.25 34.39
N ASP A 265 -5.37 -7.94 35.49
CA ASP A 265 -5.92 -7.58 36.80
C ASP A 265 -5.43 -6.20 37.28
N ALA A 266 -4.17 -5.87 37.02
CA ALA A 266 -3.61 -4.56 37.33
C ALA A 266 -4.28 -3.41 36.57
N HIS A 267 -4.67 -3.65 35.30
CA HIS A 267 -5.33 -2.64 34.47
C HIS A 267 -6.85 -2.59 34.70
N PHE A 268 -7.45 -3.68 35.15
CA PHE A 268 -8.90 -3.83 35.33
C PHE A 268 -9.22 -4.40 36.73
N PRO A 269 -8.98 -3.66 37.79
CA PRO A 269 -9.19 -4.16 39.15
C PRO A 269 -10.67 -4.49 39.46
N ASP A 270 -11.61 -3.84 38.76
CA ASP A 270 -13.06 -4.08 38.86
C ASP A 270 -13.60 -4.89 37.67
N ALA A 271 -12.90 -5.95 37.24
CA ALA A 271 -13.25 -6.79 36.11
C ALA A 271 -14.64 -7.48 36.18
N SER A 272 -15.29 -7.46 37.35
CA SER A 272 -16.64 -8.00 37.54
C SER A 272 -17.77 -7.07 37.14
N SER A 273 -17.47 -5.85 36.64
CA SER A 273 -18.49 -4.88 36.24
C SER A 273 -19.33 -5.41 35.06
N GLU A 274 -20.64 -5.13 35.10
CA GLU A 274 -21.56 -5.55 34.06
C GLU A 274 -21.20 -4.92 32.69
N GLU A 275 -20.58 -3.74 32.72
CA GLU A 275 -20.08 -3.04 31.55
C GLU A 275 -19.01 -3.84 30.82
N LEU A 276 -18.01 -4.38 31.53
CA LEU A 276 -16.94 -5.20 30.95
C LEU A 276 -17.49 -6.53 30.40
N ARG A 277 -18.51 -7.10 31.04
CA ARG A 277 -19.16 -8.32 30.56
C ARG A 277 -19.87 -8.10 29.21
N VAL A 278 -20.54 -6.96 29.03
CA VAL A 278 -21.20 -6.58 27.77
C VAL A 278 -20.18 -6.39 26.64
N LEU A 279 -18.97 -5.95 26.98
CA LEU A 279 -17.87 -5.71 26.04
C LEU A 279 -17.10 -6.99 25.67
N GLY A 280 -17.52 -8.18 26.14
CA GLY A 280 -16.86 -9.45 25.82
C GLY A 280 -15.52 -9.66 26.54
N PHE A 281 -15.35 -9.02 27.70
CA PHE A 281 -14.10 -9.05 28.47
C PHE A 281 -13.59 -10.47 28.74
N ALA A 282 -14.45 -11.43 29.06
CA ALA A 282 -14.06 -12.80 29.33
C ALA A 282 -13.40 -13.49 28.12
N SER A 283 -13.98 -13.36 26.94
CA SER A 283 -13.42 -13.93 25.71
C SER A 283 -12.15 -13.20 25.27
N TRP A 284 -12.05 -11.90 25.53
CA TRP A 284 -10.85 -11.13 25.29
C TRP A 284 -9.71 -11.58 26.21
N CYS A 285 -9.97 -11.78 27.51
CA CYS A 285 -8.99 -12.34 28.46
C CYS A 285 -8.54 -13.74 28.05
N GLU A 286 -9.47 -14.62 27.67
CA GLU A 286 -9.14 -15.96 27.19
C GLU A 286 -8.20 -15.91 25.99
N GLY A 287 -8.44 -14.99 25.01
CA GLY A 287 -7.55 -14.77 23.89
C GLY A 287 -6.14 -14.37 24.32
N LEU A 288 -6.02 -13.41 25.24
CA LEU A 288 -4.73 -12.96 25.77
C LEU A 288 -3.98 -14.11 26.48
N GLU A 289 -4.66 -14.87 27.33
CA GLU A 289 -4.06 -16.02 28.02
C GLU A 289 -3.53 -17.07 27.03
N LYS A 290 -4.21 -17.27 25.89
CA LYS A 290 -3.73 -18.15 24.81
C LYS A 290 -2.66 -17.50 23.92
N GLY A 291 -2.28 -16.25 24.18
CA GLY A 291 -1.28 -15.51 23.42
C GLY A 291 -1.79 -14.92 22.11
N ILE A 292 -3.12 -14.73 21.96
CA ILE A 292 -3.79 -14.31 20.74
C ILE A 292 -4.66 -13.08 21.03
N ALA A 293 -4.53 -12.03 20.24
CA ALA A 293 -5.32 -10.82 20.41
C ALA A 293 -5.79 -10.21 19.08
N ALA A 294 -6.86 -9.43 19.12
CA ALA A 294 -7.22 -8.49 18.07
C ALA A 294 -6.71 -7.09 18.40
N HIS A 295 -6.37 -6.30 17.35
CA HIS A 295 -6.01 -4.89 17.51
C HIS A 295 -6.58 -4.04 16.38
N HIS A 296 -7.61 -3.26 16.65
CA HIS A 296 -8.27 -2.41 15.67
C HIS A 296 -8.93 -1.18 16.32
N ALA A 297 -9.36 -0.24 15.49
CA ALA A 297 -9.94 1.04 15.96
C ALA A 297 -11.27 0.90 16.74
N GLY A 298 -11.92 -0.26 16.70
CA GLY A 298 -13.15 -0.55 17.45
C GLY A 298 -12.92 -0.99 18.89
N LEU A 299 -11.69 -1.37 19.28
CA LEU A 299 -11.37 -1.74 20.65
C LEU A 299 -11.29 -0.51 21.56
N LEU A 300 -11.67 -0.70 22.83
CA LEU A 300 -11.45 0.32 23.86
C LEU A 300 -9.98 0.69 23.98
N PRO A 301 -9.66 1.97 24.25
CA PRO A 301 -8.28 2.40 24.44
C PRO A 301 -7.52 1.57 25.50
N ALA A 302 -8.16 1.26 26.63
CA ALA A 302 -7.57 0.45 27.70
C ALA A 302 -7.21 -0.97 27.22
N PHE A 303 -8.06 -1.60 26.42
CA PHE A 303 -7.77 -2.93 25.87
C PHE A 303 -6.58 -2.90 24.91
N LYS A 304 -6.46 -1.84 24.10
CA LYS A 304 -5.30 -1.68 23.20
C LYS A 304 -3.99 -1.57 23.96
N VAL A 305 -3.97 -0.76 25.02
CA VAL A 305 -2.78 -0.57 25.86
C VAL A 305 -2.28 -1.92 26.40
N VAL A 306 -3.19 -2.74 26.92
CA VAL A 306 -2.82 -4.08 27.44
C VAL A 306 -2.31 -5.00 26.33
N VAL A 307 -2.98 -5.03 25.17
CA VAL A 307 -2.52 -5.83 24.02
C VAL A 307 -1.12 -5.38 23.56
N GLU A 308 -0.91 -4.07 23.44
CA GLU A 308 0.37 -3.48 23.03
C GLU A 308 1.48 -3.81 24.03
N GLN A 309 1.21 -3.70 25.33
CA GLN A 309 2.15 -4.07 26.40
C GLN A 309 2.52 -5.54 26.33
N LEU A 310 1.52 -6.44 26.35
CA LEU A 310 1.74 -7.89 26.35
C LEU A 310 2.45 -8.36 25.07
N PHE A 311 2.19 -7.70 23.94
CA PHE A 311 2.90 -8.01 22.69
C PHE A 311 4.37 -7.56 22.73
N GLN A 312 4.65 -6.38 23.29
CA GLN A 312 6.02 -5.88 23.46
C GLN A 312 6.82 -6.76 24.43
N GLU A 313 6.18 -7.29 25.47
CA GLU A 313 6.77 -8.24 26.43
C GLU A 313 6.90 -9.66 25.83
N GLY A 314 6.35 -9.92 24.63
CA GLY A 314 6.42 -11.22 23.95
C GLY A 314 5.45 -12.27 24.51
N LEU A 315 4.51 -11.87 25.37
CA LEU A 315 3.50 -12.73 25.97
C LEU A 315 2.33 -12.98 25.03
N VAL A 316 1.81 -11.94 24.35
CA VAL A 316 0.93 -12.10 23.20
C VAL A 316 1.81 -12.33 21.99
N LYS A 317 1.62 -13.47 21.30
CA LYS A 317 2.48 -13.91 20.20
C LYS A 317 1.80 -13.79 18.83
N VAL A 318 0.47 -13.60 18.81
CA VAL A 318 -0.32 -13.43 17.58
C VAL A 318 -1.27 -12.26 17.74
N VAL A 319 -1.19 -11.29 16.82
CA VAL A 319 -2.10 -10.15 16.79
C VAL A 319 -2.78 -10.09 15.43
N PHE A 320 -4.11 -10.16 15.40
CA PHE A 320 -4.92 -9.87 14.23
C PHE A 320 -5.26 -8.39 14.20
N ALA A 321 -4.82 -7.69 13.17
CA ALA A 321 -4.91 -6.23 13.13
C ALA A 321 -5.46 -5.67 11.82
N THR A 322 -6.04 -4.47 11.91
CA THR A 322 -6.33 -3.65 10.74
C THR A 322 -5.11 -2.80 10.37
N GLU A 323 -5.13 -2.20 9.17
CA GLU A 323 -4.00 -1.38 8.67
C GLU A 323 -3.61 -0.23 9.61
N THR A 324 -4.50 0.20 10.51
CA THR A 324 -4.22 1.25 11.49
C THR A 324 -3.06 0.93 12.42
N LEU A 325 -2.79 -0.36 12.67
CA LEU A 325 -1.61 -0.79 13.44
C LEU A 325 -0.29 -0.53 12.67
N ALA A 326 -0.32 -0.61 11.34
CA ALA A 326 0.87 -0.31 10.53
C ALA A 326 1.23 1.18 10.55
N LEU A 327 0.30 2.03 10.95
CA LEU A 327 0.40 3.48 10.90
C LEU A 327 1.03 4.04 12.21
N GLY A 328 2.30 3.75 12.45
CA GLY A 328 3.06 4.46 13.48
C GLY A 328 3.12 3.85 14.88
N ILE A 329 2.28 2.88 15.23
CA ILE A 329 2.37 2.18 16.54
C ILE A 329 3.64 1.32 16.56
N ASN A 330 4.46 1.45 17.60
CA ASN A 330 5.70 0.69 17.72
C ASN A 330 5.43 -0.73 18.22
N MET A 331 4.87 -1.55 17.36
CA MET A 331 4.67 -3.00 17.58
C MET A 331 5.37 -3.76 16.44
N PRO A 332 6.69 -3.93 16.50
CA PRO A 332 7.38 -4.76 15.52
C PRO A 332 7.21 -6.23 15.88
N ALA A 333 7.02 -7.06 14.87
CA ALA A 333 6.91 -8.51 14.99
C ALA A 333 8.07 -9.21 14.28
N ARG A 334 8.31 -10.48 14.55
CA ARG A 334 9.25 -11.28 13.76
C ARG A 334 8.70 -11.50 12.36
N SER A 335 7.40 -11.79 12.27
CA SER A 335 6.72 -11.98 11.00
C SER A 335 5.46 -11.13 10.86
N VAL A 336 5.13 -10.81 9.60
CA VAL A 336 3.90 -10.14 9.21
C VAL A 336 3.18 -11.01 8.20
N VAL A 337 1.90 -11.26 8.45
CA VAL A 337 1.02 -12.02 7.56
C VAL A 337 -0.01 -11.09 6.93
N LEU A 338 -0.20 -11.19 5.63
CA LEU A 338 -1.25 -10.52 4.88
C LEU A 338 -2.27 -11.57 4.41
N GLU A 339 -3.47 -11.51 4.94
CA GLU A 339 -4.51 -12.49 4.58
C GLU A 339 -5.04 -12.26 3.15
N LYS A 340 -5.05 -11.00 2.71
CA LYS A 340 -5.44 -10.59 1.35
C LYS A 340 -4.63 -9.39 0.88
N LEU A 341 -4.57 -9.23 -0.44
CA LEU A 341 -3.95 -8.05 -1.08
C LEU A 341 -4.98 -7.05 -1.62
N THR A 342 -6.21 -7.13 -1.17
CA THR A 342 -7.30 -6.20 -1.52
C THR A 342 -7.96 -5.68 -0.25
N LYS A 343 -8.31 -4.40 -0.24
CA LYS A 343 -8.96 -3.75 0.88
C LYS A 343 -10.11 -2.84 0.42
N TRP A 344 -11.05 -2.59 1.31
CA TRP A 344 -12.11 -1.61 1.10
C TRP A 344 -11.57 -0.18 1.32
N ASN A 345 -11.68 0.68 0.30
CA ASN A 345 -11.18 2.07 0.35
C ASN A 345 -12.27 3.11 0.68
N GLY A 346 -13.44 2.68 1.15
CA GLY A 346 -14.60 3.51 1.40
C GLY A 346 -15.66 3.48 0.29
N SER A 347 -15.30 3.05 -0.92
CA SER A 347 -16.21 2.97 -2.07
C SER A 347 -16.13 1.65 -2.83
N VAL A 348 -14.93 1.10 -3.02
CA VAL A 348 -14.68 -0.14 -3.75
C VAL A 348 -13.57 -0.97 -3.08
N HIS A 349 -13.53 -2.27 -3.38
CA HIS A 349 -12.36 -3.08 -3.07
C HIS A 349 -11.22 -2.72 -4.03
N ALA A 350 -10.14 -2.22 -3.49
CA ALA A 350 -8.95 -1.83 -4.24
C ALA A 350 -7.74 -2.69 -3.84
N PRO A 351 -6.81 -2.95 -4.77
CA PRO A 351 -5.55 -3.62 -4.44
C PRO A 351 -4.72 -2.78 -3.46
N VAL A 352 -3.96 -3.46 -2.60
CA VAL A 352 -2.95 -2.85 -1.75
C VAL A 352 -1.86 -2.25 -2.64
N THR A 353 -1.52 -1.00 -2.40
CA THR A 353 -0.45 -0.30 -3.13
C THR A 353 0.93 -0.74 -2.65
N ALA A 354 1.97 -0.53 -3.44
CA ALA A 354 3.35 -0.83 -3.06
C ALA A 354 3.78 -0.09 -1.78
N GLY A 355 3.34 1.15 -1.59
CA GLY A 355 3.58 1.92 -0.37
C GLY A 355 2.95 1.29 0.86
N GLU A 356 1.68 0.91 0.78
CA GLU A 356 0.96 0.22 1.85
C GLU A 356 1.59 -1.15 2.15
N TYR A 357 1.91 -1.93 1.12
CA TYR A 357 2.60 -3.21 1.29
C TYR A 357 3.93 -3.03 2.04
N THR A 358 4.72 -2.03 1.68
CA THR A 358 5.99 -1.72 2.34
C THR A 358 5.79 -1.29 3.80
N GLN A 359 4.75 -0.50 4.10
CA GLN A 359 4.42 -0.10 5.47
C GLN A 359 3.98 -1.28 6.33
N LEU A 360 3.08 -2.13 5.81
CA LEU A 360 2.60 -3.33 6.50
C LEU A 360 3.76 -4.29 6.77
N THR A 361 4.50 -4.68 5.75
CA THR A 361 5.63 -5.62 5.86
C THR A 361 6.86 -4.99 6.54
N GLY A 362 6.90 -3.67 6.62
CA GLY A 362 7.89 -2.90 7.36
C GLY A 362 7.92 -3.21 8.86
N ARG A 363 6.83 -3.76 9.41
CA ARG A 363 6.73 -4.20 10.81
C ARG A 363 7.45 -5.51 11.11
N ALA A 364 7.82 -6.29 10.09
CA ALA A 364 8.55 -7.54 10.26
C ALA A 364 10.04 -7.28 10.58
N GLY A 365 10.60 -8.03 11.52
CA GLY A 365 11.98 -7.92 11.98
C GLY A 365 12.17 -6.87 13.09
N ARG A 366 12.36 -7.36 14.33
CA ARG A 366 12.57 -6.52 15.54
C ARG A 366 14.05 -6.17 15.65
N ARG A 367 14.36 -4.87 15.59
CA ARG A 367 15.74 -4.39 15.70
C ARG A 367 16.36 -4.77 17.06
N GLY A 368 17.56 -5.34 17.02
CA GLY A 368 18.28 -5.78 18.22
C GLY A 368 17.83 -7.14 18.80
N ILE A 369 16.78 -7.75 18.21
CA ILE A 369 16.24 -9.05 18.64
C ILE A 369 16.34 -10.06 17.51
N ASP A 370 15.78 -9.72 16.32
CA ASP A 370 15.72 -10.62 15.19
C ASP A 370 16.89 -10.36 14.22
N VAL A 371 17.40 -11.43 13.61
CA VAL A 371 18.44 -11.38 12.55
C VAL A 371 17.80 -11.11 11.20
N GLU A 372 16.54 -11.53 11.03
CA GLU A 372 15.74 -11.41 9.81
C GLU A 372 14.26 -11.26 10.16
N GLY A 373 13.49 -10.68 9.25
CA GLY A 373 12.04 -10.54 9.34
C GLY A 373 11.37 -11.26 8.15
N HIS A 374 10.11 -11.66 8.34
CA HIS A 374 9.38 -12.45 7.36
C HIS A 374 8.05 -11.78 7.01
N ALA A 375 7.80 -11.60 5.72
CA ALA A 375 6.51 -11.15 5.20
C ALA A 375 5.85 -12.33 4.47
N ILE A 376 4.67 -12.71 4.91
CA ILE A 376 3.95 -13.87 4.43
C ILE A 376 2.62 -13.40 3.83
N VAL A 377 2.29 -13.84 2.62
CA VAL A 377 0.97 -13.65 2.02
C VAL A 377 0.25 -14.98 1.99
N VAL A 378 -0.97 -15.01 2.52
CA VAL A 378 -1.79 -16.22 2.52
C VAL A 378 -2.35 -16.48 1.13
N TRP A 379 -2.25 -17.73 0.66
CA TRP A 379 -2.78 -18.12 -0.64
C TRP A 379 -4.30 -17.94 -0.73
N HIS A 380 -4.74 -17.34 -1.80
CA HIS A 380 -6.15 -17.26 -2.18
C HIS A 380 -6.29 -17.31 -3.71
N ASN A 381 -7.47 -17.65 -4.21
CA ASN A 381 -7.73 -17.90 -5.65
C ASN A 381 -7.34 -16.78 -6.60
N GLU A 382 -7.33 -15.54 -6.11
CA GLU A 382 -7.00 -14.34 -6.89
C GLU A 382 -5.52 -13.95 -6.79
N LEU A 383 -4.71 -14.68 -5.99
CA LEU A 383 -3.30 -14.37 -5.82
C LEU A 383 -2.52 -14.69 -7.08
N ASP A 384 -1.82 -13.68 -7.59
CA ASP A 384 -0.88 -13.82 -8.68
C ASP A 384 0.55 -13.61 -8.16
N PRO A 385 1.39 -14.66 -8.16
CA PRO A 385 2.75 -14.57 -7.64
C PRO A 385 3.62 -13.52 -8.32
N ASP A 386 3.42 -13.26 -9.62
CA ASP A 386 4.18 -12.24 -10.35
C ASP A 386 3.77 -10.82 -9.92
N SER A 387 2.46 -10.58 -9.71
CA SER A 387 1.95 -9.32 -9.16
C SER A 387 2.44 -9.09 -7.73
N LEU A 388 2.44 -10.13 -6.89
CA LEU A 388 2.99 -10.04 -5.53
C LEU A 388 4.48 -9.75 -5.56
N ALA A 389 5.24 -10.37 -6.45
CA ALA A 389 6.66 -10.10 -6.62
C ALA A 389 6.92 -8.65 -7.04
N GLY A 390 6.06 -8.08 -7.89
CA GLY A 390 6.09 -6.66 -8.24
C GLY A 390 5.91 -5.75 -7.03
N LEU A 391 4.94 -6.04 -6.15
CA LEU A 391 4.73 -5.31 -4.89
C LEU A 391 5.94 -5.46 -3.95
N ALA A 392 6.42 -6.68 -3.76
CA ALA A 392 7.52 -7.00 -2.84
C ALA A 392 8.88 -6.45 -3.28
N SER A 393 9.09 -6.28 -4.59
CA SER A 393 10.31 -5.71 -5.17
C SER A 393 10.30 -4.18 -5.17
N THR A 394 9.12 -3.55 -5.09
CA THR A 394 8.98 -2.10 -5.09
C THR A 394 9.25 -1.55 -3.69
N ARG A 395 10.48 -1.09 -3.46
CA ARG A 395 10.91 -0.57 -2.14
C ARG A 395 10.56 0.89 -1.93
N THR A 396 10.34 1.62 -3.00
CA THR A 396 10.05 3.05 -2.99
C THR A 396 8.82 3.34 -3.84
N TYR A 397 8.06 4.33 -3.45
CA TYR A 397 6.88 4.80 -4.18
C TYR A 397 6.90 6.32 -4.30
N PRO A 398 6.35 6.88 -5.38
CA PRO A 398 6.36 8.32 -5.55
C PRO A 398 5.42 8.99 -4.55
N LEU A 399 5.94 10.00 -3.84
CA LEU A 399 5.15 10.90 -3.04
C LEU A 399 4.39 11.84 -3.99
N LYS A 400 3.09 11.67 -4.08
CA LYS A 400 2.20 12.52 -4.86
C LYS A 400 1.36 13.35 -3.92
N SER A 401 1.33 14.65 -4.18
CA SER A 401 0.45 15.54 -3.42
C SER A 401 -1.01 15.15 -3.59
N SER A 402 -1.74 15.14 -2.48
CA SER A 402 -3.21 15.02 -2.46
C SER A 402 -3.88 16.38 -2.23
N PHE A 403 -3.11 17.45 -2.19
CA PHE A 403 -3.57 18.79 -1.89
C PHE A 403 -4.65 19.25 -2.89
N LYS A 404 -5.79 19.63 -2.30
CA LYS A 404 -6.90 20.28 -3.00
C LYS A 404 -7.42 21.39 -2.11
N PRO A 405 -7.41 22.65 -2.55
CA PRO A 405 -7.94 23.73 -1.76
C PRO A 405 -9.41 23.47 -1.40
N SER A 406 -9.72 23.47 -0.10
CA SER A 406 -11.09 23.40 0.37
C SER A 406 -11.68 24.80 0.54
N TYR A 407 -13.01 24.92 0.52
CA TYR A 407 -13.68 26.20 0.77
C TYR A 407 -13.31 26.81 2.12
N ASN A 408 -13.26 25.97 3.18
CA ASN A 408 -12.88 26.43 4.52
C ASN A 408 -11.44 26.96 4.55
N MET A 409 -10.54 26.28 3.88
CA MET A 409 -9.15 26.73 3.74
C MET A 409 -9.07 28.07 3.02
N ALA A 410 -9.74 28.22 1.88
CA ALA A 410 -9.74 29.46 1.11
C ALA A 410 -10.32 30.63 1.92
N ILE A 411 -11.42 30.43 2.65
CA ILE A 411 -12.03 31.44 3.51
C ILE A 411 -11.07 31.85 4.63
N ASN A 412 -10.45 30.90 5.32
CA ASN A 412 -9.50 31.18 6.40
C ASN A 412 -8.27 31.93 5.90
N LEU A 413 -7.72 31.52 4.75
CA LEU A 413 -6.58 32.18 4.13
C LEU A 413 -6.92 33.62 3.71
N ILE A 414 -8.04 33.82 3.02
CA ILE A 414 -8.48 35.14 2.57
C ILE A 414 -8.78 36.04 3.77
N GLY A 415 -9.46 35.52 4.77
CA GLY A 415 -9.79 36.30 5.99
C GLY A 415 -8.57 36.73 6.78
N LYS A 416 -7.50 35.90 6.80
CA LYS A 416 -6.29 36.18 7.57
C LYS A 416 -5.23 36.99 6.79
N PHE A 417 -5.04 36.69 5.52
CA PHE A 417 -3.92 37.18 4.71
C PHE A 417 -4.36 38.06 3.53
N GLY A 418 -5.66 38.14 3.24
CA GLY A 418 -6.19 38.78 2.05
C GLY A 418 -6.03 37.89 0.78
N THR A 419 -6.70 38.31 -0.29
CA THR A 419 -6.83 37.46 -1.51
C THR A 419 -5.48 37.24 -2.21
N HIS A 420 -4.60 38.27 -2.26
CA HIS A 420 -3.32 38.15 -2.96
C HIS A 420 -2.40 37.16 -2.28
N ARG A 421 -2.20 37.30 -0.98
CA ARG A 421 -1.31 36.42 -0.21
C ARG A 421 -1.89 35.01 -0.10
N ALA A 422 -3.22 34.87 0.00
CA ALA A 422 -3.87 33.55 -0.03
C ALA A 422 -3.59 32.81 -1.33
N ARG A 423 -3.61 33.50 -2.47
CA ARG A 423 -3.28 32.90 -3.78
C ARG A 423 -1.82 32.45 -3.82
N GLU A 424 -0.88 33.29 -3.43
CA GLU A 424 0.56 32.94 -3.37
C GLU A 424 0.81 31.69 -2.53
N LEU A 425 0.15 31.58 -1.37
CA LEU A 425 0.27 30.42 -0.50
C LEU A 425 -0.27 29.14 -1.15
N LEU A 426 -1.38 29.22 -1.88
CA LEU A 426 -1.93 28.09 -2.61
C LEU A 426 -1.04 27.68 -3.78
N GLU A 427 -0.48 28.66 -4.50
CA GLU A 427 0.45 28.44 -5.61
C GLU A 427 1.79 27.85 -5.16
N SER A 428 2.16 28.03 -3.89
CA SER A 428 3.35 27.42 -3.29
C SER A 428 3.18 25.98 -2.82
N SER A 429 2.00 25.37 -3.03
CA SER A 429 1.74 23.97 -2.65
C SER A 429 2.62 22.97 -3.43
N PHE A 430 2.88 21.81 -2.83
CA PHE A 430 3.59 20.72 -3.52
C PHE A 430 2.81 20.20 -4.72
N ALA A 431 1.46 20.22 -4.64
CA ALA A 431 0.61 19.91 -5.79
C ALA A 431 0.89 20.82 -7.00
N GLN A 432 0.98 22.14 -6.77
CA GLN A 432 1.30 23.09 -7.82
C GLN A 432 2.73 22.90 -8.33
N PHE A 433 3.69 22.72 -7.44
CA PHE A 433 5.08 22.43 -7.79
C PHE A 433 5.21 21.19 -8.70
N GLN A 434 4.50 20.10 -8.38
CA GLN A 434 4.48 18.90 -9.20
C GLN A 434 3.78 19.14 -10.55
N ALA A 435 2.70 19.92 -10.58
CA ALA A 435 2.01 20.29 -11.82
C ALA A 435 2.91 21.11 -12.74
N ASP A 436 3.58 22.13 -12.23
CA ASP A 436 4.49 22.99 -13.00
C ASP A 436 5.67 22.20 -13.58
N LYS A 437 6.27 21.33 -12.77
CA LYS A 437 7.36 20.46 -13.23
C LYS A 437 6.89 19.51 -14.33
N SER A 438 5.67 18.99 -14.25
CA SER A 438 5.08 18.13 -15.28
C SER A 438 4.84 18.89 -16.59
N VAL A 439 4.37 20.13 -16.52
CA VAL A 439 4.15 21.00 -17.70
C VAL A 439 5.49 21.30 -18.40
N VAL A 440 6.53 21.63 -17.67
CA VAL A 440 7.89 21.84 -18.20
C VAL A 440 8.43 20.55 -18.84
N GLY A 441 8.19 19.41 -18.21
CA GLY A 441 8.56 18.10 -18.75
C GLY A 441 7.86 17.78 -20.05
N LEU A 442 6.54 18.02 -20.13
CA LEU A 442 5.75 17.85 -21.35
C LEU A 442 6.19 18.80 -22.47
N ALA A 443 6.43 20.07 -22.16
CA ALA A 443 6.93 21.05 -23.14
C ALA A 443 8.30 20.63 -23.70
N THR A 444 9.18 20.11 -22.85
CA THR A 444 10.49 19.59 -23.29
C THR A 444 10.33 18.34 -24.15
N GLN A 445 9.41 17.45 -23.82
CA GLN A 445 9.11 16.27 -24.61
C GLN A 445 8.48 16.63 -25.95
N MET A 446 7.58 17.61 -25.97
CA MET A 446 7.01 18.15 -27.22
C MET A 446 8.12 18.69 -28.13
N ARG A 447 9.01 19.53 -27.63
CA ARG A 447 10.13 20.07 -28.43
C ARG A 447 11.04 18.97 -28.98
N ARG A 448 11.33 17.93 -28.16
CA ARG A 448 12.11 16.77 -28.62
C ARG A 448 11.38 15.99 -29.70
N ASN A 449 10.07 15.80 -29.54
CA ASN A 449 9.26 15.11 -30.55
C ASN A 449 9.14 15.92 -31.84
N GLU A 450 8.95 17.24 -31.75
CA GLU A 450 8.96 18.16 -32.89
C GLU A 450 10.29 18.09 -33.64
N SER A 451 11.42 18.23 -32.93
CA SER A 451 12.75 18.10 -33.53
C SER A 451 12.99 16.71 -34.16
N ALA A 452 12.47 15.64 -33.56
CA ALA A 452 12.53 14.30 -34.15
C ALA A 452 11.68 14.19 -35.41
N ILE A 453 10.49 14.79 -35.42
CA ILE A 453 9.63 14.85 -36.64
C ILE A 453 10.33 15.60 -37.74
N ASP A 454 10.92 16.76 -37.46
CA ASP A 454 11.68 17.55 -38.43
C ASP A 454 12.85 16.73 -38.98
N GLY A 455 13.60 16.05 -38.13
CA GLY A 455 14.69 15.15 -38.55
C GLY A 455 14.19 13.96 -39.40
N TYR A 456 13.04 13.39 -39.07
CA TYR A 456 12.44 12.35 -39.92
C TYR A 456 11.95 12.91 -41.25
N GLN A 457 11.38 14.12 -41.30
CA GLN A 457 10.97 14.78 -42.55
C GLN A 457 12.18 15.06 -43.44
N GLU A 458 13.27 15.58 -42.87
CA GLU A 458 14.52 15.81 -43.60
C GLU A 458 15.11 14.50 -44.12
N ALA A 459 15.09 13.42 -43.29
CA ALA A 459 15.56 12.10 -43.72
C ALA A 459 14.67 11.44 -44.79
N MET A 460 13.42 11.89 -44.94
CA MET A 460 12.48 11.43 -45.97
C MET A 460 12.57 12.24 -47.27
N GLU A 461 13.35 13.33 -47.31
CA GLU A 461 13.61 14.04 -48.54
C GLU A 461 14.41 13.15 -49.51
N CYS A 462 13.82 12.83 -50.62
CA CYS A 462 14.42 11.95 -51.64
C CYS A 462 14.50 12.68 -52.96
N HIS A 463 15.70 12.68 -53.55
CA HIS A 463 15.94 13.31 -54.88
C HIS A 463 15.15 12.64 -56.03
N LEU A 464 14.56 11.46 -55.79
CA LEU A 464 13.74 10.73 -56.75
C LEU A 464 12.24 11.04 -56.65
N GLY A 465 11.83 11.86 -55.68
CA GLY A 465 10.44 12.26 -55.49
C GLY A 465 10.02 12.35 -54.03
N ASP A 466 8.76 12.71 -53.78
CA ASP A 466 8.21 12.78 -52.43
C ASP A 466 7.96 11.40 -51.86
N PHE A 467 8.82 11.01 -50.89
CA PHE A 467 8.76 9.73 -50.22
C PHE A 467 7.45 9.56 -49.40
N SER A 468 6.91 10.63 -48.83
CA SER A 468 5.65 10.62 -48.09
C SER A 468 4.48 10.21 -49.01
N SER A 469 4.40 10.82 -50.18
CA SER A 469 3.40 10.51 -51.21
C SER A 469 3.56 9.08 -51.71
N TYR A 470 4.80 8.62 -51.95
CA TYR A 470 5.10 7.24 -52.34
C TYR A 470 4.59 6.24 -51.28
N MET A 471 4.91 6.45 -50.00
CA MET A 471 4.48 5.55 -48.93
C MET A 471 2.96 5.55 -48.74
N LYS A 472 2.30 6.69 -48.94
CA LYS A 472 0.84 6.80 -48.89
C LYS A 472 0.19 5.98 -50.02
N LEU A 473 0.70 6.12 -51.23
CA LEU A 473 0.24 5.34 -52.38
C LEU A 473 0.51 3.84 -52.20
N ARG A 474 1.67 3.47 -51.66
CA ARG A 474 2.02 2.07 -51.41
C ARG A 474 1.12 1.43 -50.36
N ARG A 475 0.73 2.19 -49.30
CA ARG A 475 -0.25 1.72 -48.30
C ARG A 475 -1.62 1.53 -48.94
N GLN A 476 -2.07 2.48 -49.78
CA GLN A 476 -3.33 2.36 -50.52
C GLN A 476 -3.32 1.12 -51.42
N LEU A 477 -2.24 0.91 -52.16
CA LEU A 477 -2.05 -0.27 -53.03
C LEU A 477 -2.13 -1.56 -52.22
N SER A 478 -1.39 -1.64 -51.09
CA SER A 478 -1.42 -2.82 -50.24
C SER A 478 -2.81 -3.11 -49.63
N THR A 479 -3.59 -2.07 -49.36
CA THR A 479 -4.96 -2.22 -48.88
C THR A 479 -5.86 -2.76 -50.00
N LEU A 480 -5.78 -2.17 -51.18
CA LEU A 480 -6.51 -2.61 -52.37
C LEU A 480 -6.16 -4.06 -52.74
N GLU A 481 -4.88 -4.43 -52.71
CA GLU A 481 -4.45 -5.82 -52.95
C GLU A 481 -5.04 -6.82 -51.94
N LYS A 482 -5.14 -6.41 -50.68
CA LYS A 482 -5.78 -7.24 -49.64
C LYS A 482 -7.28 -7.37 -49.87
N ASP A 483 -7.94 -6.29 -50.17
CA ASP A 483 -9.38 -6.28 -50.47
C ASP A 483 -9.70 -7.12 -51.72
N THR A 484 -8.94 -6.95 -52.79
CA THR A 484 -9.09 -7.74 -54.03
C THR A 484 -8.89 -9.24 -53.79
N LYS A 485 -7.87 -9.61 -52.95
CA LYS A 485 -7.67 -11.00 -52.58
C LYS A 485 -8.84 -11.55 -51.74
N ARG A 486 -9.39 -10.73 -50.85
CA ARG A 486 -10.52 -11.09 -49.99
C ARG A 486 -11.81 -11.25 -50.80
N ASP A 487 -12.04 -10.34 -51.74
CA ASP A 487 -13.20 -10.42 -52.65
C ASP A 487 -13.11 -11.63 -53.57
N GLY A 488 -11.94 -11.91 -54.15
CA GLY A 488 -11.72 -13.11 -54.95
C GLY A 488 -11.88 -14.43 -54.21
N VAL A 489 -11.55 -14.48 -52.89
CA VAL A 489 -11.83 -15.64 -52.03
C VAL A 489 -13.33 -15.78 -51.75
N ARG A 490 -14.01 -14.63 -51.50
CA ARG A 490 -15.46 -14.61 -51.25
C ARG A 490 -16.26 -15.02 -52.49
N GLU A 491 -15.86 -14.56 -53.67
CA GLU A 491 -16.48 -14.91 -54.92
C GLU A 491 -16.33 -16.41 -55.25
N ARG A 492 -15.12 -16.97 -55.12
CA ARG A 492 -14.89 -18.42 -55.23
C ARG A 492 -15.72 -19.22 -54.28
N ARG A 493 -15.86 -18.78 -53.03
CA ARG A 493 -16.67 -19.45 -52.00
C ARG A 493 -18.15 -19.41 -52.38
N ASN A 494 -18.65 -18.27 -52.84
CA ASN A 494 -20.03 -18.14 -53.31
C ASN A 494 -20.30 -19.02 -54.54
N THR A 495 -19.39 -19.04 -55.48
CA THR A 495 -19.49 -19.91 -56.68
C THR A 495 -19.49 -21.39 -56.29
N ALA A 496 -18.62 -21.78 -55.37
CA ALA A 496 -18.58 -23.17 -54.89
C ALA A 496 -19.87 -23.53 -54.10
N THR A 497 -20.40 -22.61 -53.28
CA THR A 497 -21.66 -22.83 -52.58
C THR A 497 -22.85 -22.97 -53.55
N ASN A 498 -22.93 -22.10 -54.56
CA ASN A 498 -23.99 -22.20 -55.57
C ASN A 498 -23.89 -23.50 -56.34
N PHE A 499 -22.67 -23.89 -56.73
CA PHE A 499 -22.45 -25.19 -57.41
C PHE A 499 -22.85 -26.37 -56.54
N LEU A 500 -22.51 -26.39 -55.23
CA LEU A 500 -22.88 -27.46 -54.30
C LEU A 500 -24.40 -27.55 -54.07
N ASN A 501 -25.13 -26.43 -54.19
CA ASN A 501 -26.59 -26.40 -54.06
C ASN A 501 -27.31 -26.93 -55.33
N GLU A 502 -26.63 -27.00 -56.47
CA GLU A 502 -27.16 -27.54 -57.74
C GLU A 502 -26.83 -29.03 -57.96
N VAL A 503 -26.00 -29.60 -57.08
CA VAL A 503 -25.55 -31.02 -57.21
C VAL A 503 -26.60 -31.97 -56.62
N GLU A 504 -27.03 -32.94 -57.41
CA GLU A 504 -28.02 -33.96 -57.06
C GLU A 504 -27.37 -35.31 -56.74
N ARG A 505 -28.11 -36.15 -56.02
CA ARG A 505 -27.67 -37.50 -55.72
C ARG A 505 -27.45 -38.34 -56.97
N GLY A 506 -26.23 -38.87 -57.13
CA GLY A 506 -25.80 -39.62 -58.31
C GLY A 506 -24.88 -38.84 -59.26
N ASP A 507 -24.71 -37.53 -59.04
CA ASP A 507 -23.78 -36.73 -59.84
C ASP A 507 -22.33 -37.14 -59.54
N VAL A 508 -21.49 -36.98 -60.55
CA VAL A 508 -20.04 -37.20 -60.46
C VAL A 508 -19.35 -35.85 -60.47
N ILE A 509 -18.83 -35.47 -59.32
CA ILE A 509 -18.07 -34.22 -59.17
C ILE A 509 -16.57 -34.49 -59.07
N VAL A 510 -15.78 -33.58 -59.59
CA VAL A 510 -14.32 -33.61 -59.47
C VAL A 510 -13.90 -32.59 -58.42
N VAL A 511 -13.31 -33.05 -57.32
CA VAL A 511 -12.74 -32.15 -56.28
C VAL A 511 -11.26 -32.01 -56.55
N ASP A 512 -10.85 -30.79 -56.84
CA ASP A 512 -9.45 -30.43 -57.08
C ASP A 512 -8.76 -30.20 -55.75
N SER A 513 -8.31 -31.31 -55.13
CA SER A 513 -7.73 -31.27 -53.76
C SER A 513 -6.21 -30.98 -53.73
N ASP A 514 -5.52 -31.19 -54.88
CA ASP A 514 -4.10 -30.83 -55.04
C ASP A 514 -3.73 -30.75 -56.53
N ARG A 515 -2.72 -29.92 -56.84
CA ARG A 515 -2.28 -29.58 -58.24
C ARG A 515 -1.85 -30.80 -59.09
N ARG A 516 -2.05 -32.04 -58.62
CA ARG A 516 -1.60 -33.26 -59.35
C ARG A 516 -2.57 -34.44 -59.42
N SER A 517 -3.79 -34.39 -58.84
CA SER A 517 -4.80 -35.46 -59.02
C SER A 517 -6.21 -34.94 -58.88
N SER A 518 -6.92 -34.88 -59.99
CA SER A 518 -8.37 -34.71 -60.02
C SER A 518 -9.01 -36.08 -59.83
N THR A 519 -9.56 -36.31 -58.62
CA THR A 519 -10.25 -37.57 -58.31
C THR A 519 -11.76 -37.35 -58.45
N PRO A 520 -12.48 -38.13 -59.25
CA PRO A 520 -13.92 -38.06 -59.33
C PRO A 520 -14.58 -38.68 -58.11
N TYR A 521 -15.57 -38.00 -57.55
CA TYR A 521 -16.41 -38.48 -56.46
C TYR A 521 -17.87 -38.54 -56.89
N VAL A 522 -18.60 -39.59 -56.45
CA VAL A 522 -20.04 -39.70 -56.68
C VAL A 522 -20.76 -39.14 -55.46
N VAL A 523 -21.72 -38.26 -55.68
CA VAL A 523 -22.54 -37.69 -54.62
C VAL A 523 -23.55 -38.74 -54.14
N LEU A 524 -23.44 -39.14 -52.86
CA LEU A 524 -24.29 -40.16 -52.24
C LEU A 524 -25.51 -39.57 -51.55
N ASP A 525 -25.43 -38.31 -51.09
CA ASP A 525 -26.54 -37.62 -50.42
C ASP A 525 -26.44 -36.10 -50.69
N GLU A 526 -27.55 -35.38 -50.62
CA GLU A 526 -27.61 -33.94 -50.81
C GLU A 526 -26.85 -33.20 -49.72
N ALA A 527 -26.19 -32.10 -50.07
CA ALA A 527 -25.51 -31.24 -49.10
C ALA A 527 -26.54 -30.66 -48.12
N ARG A 528 -26.42 -31.03 -46.83
CA ARG A 528 -27.18 -30.38 -45.75
C ARG A 528 -26.33 -29.29 -45.17
N ASP A 529 -26.87 -28.08 -45.06
CA ASP A 529 -26.28 -27.01 -44.27
C ASP A 529 -26.12 -27.54 -42.84
N SER A 530 -24.89 -27.77 -42.44
CA SER A 530 -24.56 -27.94 -41.02
C SER A 530 -24.24 -26.58 -40.43
N ASP A 531 -25.07 -26.10 -39.50
CA ASP A 531 -24.87 -24.90 -38.65
C ASP A 531 -23.46 -24.78 -38.06
#